data_9d3397c137701c73498b3d490b335418
#
_entry.id   9d3397c137701c73498b3d490b335418
#
_cell.length_a   1.000
_cell.length_b   1.000
_cell.length_c   1.000
_cell.angle_alpha   90.00
_cell.angle_beta   90.00
_cell.angle_gamma   90.00
#
_symmetry.space_group_name_H-M   'P 1'
#
loop_
_entity.id
_entity.type
_entity.pdbx_description
1 polymer ?
#
loop_
_entity_poly.entity_id
_entity_poly.type
_entity_poly.pdbx_seq_one_letter_code
_entity_poly.pdbx_strand_id
1 'polypeptide(L)'
;FDSYGFTKRTTLANYGYIKEFLDSKVKRTMIRSRLGVLKNHVPNSSLAELNWHRDEIICQNIRINIPITTSPEYMFEMEGNDVYHLELGKAYTWDTNIAHRVLLTNPAPIDRVHFVLGFSPWFDYDENNQCWESNEFWGKHPFQMLVDGDVFSGLEILKAE
;
A
#
# COMPACT_ATOMS: atom_id res chain seq x y z
N PHE A 1 -16.42 -0.43 -5.32
CA PHE A 1 -15.61 0.75 -4.95
C PHE A 1 -14.53 0.95 -6.01
N ASP A 2 -14.44 2.11 -6.63
CA ASP A 2 -13.52 2.42 -7.74
C ASP A 2 -12.31 3.22 -7.23
N SER A 3 -11.13 2.60 -7.19
CA SER A 3 -9.89 3.26 -6.79
C SER A 3 -9.40 4.30 -7.80
N TYR A 4 -9.82 4.20 -9.06
CA TYR A 4 -9.48 5.14 -10.13
C TYR A 4 -10.20 6.49 -10.04
N GLY A 5 -11.22 6.61 -9.19
CA GLY A 5 -11.85 7.89 -8.87
C GLY A 5 -11.02 8.83 -7.98
N PHE A 6 -9.87 8.36 -7.44
CA PHE A 6 -9.00 9.13 -6.52
C PHE A 6 -7.82 9.74 -7.27
N THR A 7 -8.08 10.70 -8.14
CA THR A 7 -7.06 11.35 -8.99
C THR A 7 -6.40 12.58 -8.35
N LYS A 8 -6.97 13.11 -7.25
CA LYS A 8 -6.47 14.34 -6.63
C LYS A 8 -5.82 14.06 -5.27
N ARG A 9 -4.64 14.63 -5.07
CA ARG A 9 -3.97 14.62 -3.76
C ARG A 9 -4.73 15.49 -2.75
N THR A 10 -4.85 14.99 -1.53
CA THR A 10 -5.37 15.78 -0.39
C THR A 10 -4.31 16.74 0.14
N THR A 11 -4.71 17.67 1.03
CA THR A 11 -3.77 18.59 1.70
C THR A 11 -2.62 17.85 2.38
N LEU A 12 -2.88 16.70 3.01
CA LEU A 12 -1.85 15.88 3.66
C LEU A 12 -0.77 15.43 2.66
N ALA A 13 -1.16 14.98 1.47
CA ALA A 13 -0.24 14.52 0.44
C ALA A 13 0.54 15.68 -0.23
N ASN A 14 0.10 16.92 -0.04
CA ASN A 14 0.71 18.12 -0.58
C ASN A 14 1.53 18.90 0.46
N TYR A 15 1.85 18.30 1.60
CA TYR A 15 2.56 18.96 2.69
C TYR A 15 3.79 18.19 3.18
N GLY A 16 4.85 18.93 3.51
CA GLY A 16 6.05 18.44 4.19
C GLY A 16 6.73 17.27 3.50
N TYR A 17 7.26 16.35 4.29
CA TYR A 17 8.01 15.19 3.84
C TYR A 17 7.20 14.25 2.94
N ILE A 18 5.89 14.11 3.17
CA ILE A 18 5.03 13.27 2.31
C ILE A 18 5.04 13.81 0.88
N LYS A 19 4.85 15.13 0.72
CA LYS A 19 4.92 15.78 -0.60
C LYS A 19 6.27 15.54 -1.28
N GLU A 20 7.35 15.79 -0.56
CA GLU A 20 8.72 15.62 -1.07
C GLU A 20 8.96 14.16 -1.51
N PHE A 21 8.57 13.19 -0.70
CA PHE A 21 8.66 11.77 -1.04
C PHE A 21 7.87 11.44 -2.30
N LEU A 22 6.60 11.85 -2.37
CA LEU A 22 5.74 11.56 -3.50
C LEU A 22 6.25 12.20 -4.81
N ASP A 23 6.74 13.44 -4.74
CA ASP A 23 7.22 14.16 -5.92
C ASP A 23 8.58 13.66 -6.40
N SER A 24 9.44 13.18 -5.50
CA SER A 24 10.80 12.75 -5.86
C SER A 24 10.94 11.26 -6.16
N LYS A 25 10.06 10.42 -5.61
CA LYS A 25 10.22 8.95 -5.67
C LYS A 25 9.17 8.25 -6.50
N VAL A 26 7.96 8.78 -6.59
CA VAL A 26 6.83 8.14 -7.27
C VAL A 26 6.84 8.46 -8.76
N LYS A 27 6.76 7.42 -9.60
CA LYS A 27 6.78 7.55 -11.06
C LYS A 27 5.43 7.24 -11.71
N ARG A 28 4.49 6.63 -10.99
CA ARG A 28 3.19 6.20 -11.54
C ARG A 28 2.06 7.06 -11.00
N THR A 29 0.98 7.11 -11.76
CA THR A 29 -0.23 7.77 -11.29
C THR A 29 -0.76 7.09 -10.04
N MET A 30 -0.85 7.88 -8.98
CA MET A 30 -1.43 7.42 -7.72
C MET A 30 -2.94 7.32 -7.84
N ILE A 31 -3.46 6.24 -7.29
CA ILE A 31 -4.88 6.04 -7.07
C ILE A 31 -5.16 6.03 -5.57
N ARG A 32 -6.23 5.38 -5.09
CA ARG A 32 -6.60 5.36 -3.68
C ARG A 32 -5.43 5.11 -2.73
N SER A 33 -4.93 6.18 -2.11
CA SER A 33 -3.87 6.14 -1.10
C SER A 33 -4.38 6.74 0.21
N ARG A 34 -3.92 6.22 1.36
CA ARG A 34 -4.46 6.62 2.67
C ARG A 34 -3.52 6.30 3.82
N LEU A 35 -3.77 6.92 4.97
CA LEU A 35 -3.30 6.40 6.26
C LEU A 35 -4.30 5.36 6.76
N GLY A 36 -3.86 4.12 6.92
CA GLY A 36 -4.62 3.05 7.56
C GLY A 36 -4.28 3.01 9.04
N VAL A 37 -5.28 3.16 9.92
CA VAL A 37 -5.08 3.19 11.37
C VAL A 37 -5.83 2.03 12.01
N LEU A 38 -5.11 1.22 12.79
CA LEU A 38 -5.69 0.26 13.72
C LEU A 38 -5.38 0.72 15.15
N LYS A 39 -6.41 0.80 15.97
CA LYS A 39 -6.29 1.30 17.33
C LYS A 39 -5.64 0.27 18.26
N ASN A 40 -4.92 0.76 19.25
CA ASN A 40 -4.23 -0.05 20.28
C ASN A 40 -5.20 -0.64 21.32
N HIS A 41 -6.25 -1.30 20.86
CA HIS A 41 -7.22 -1.97 21.72
C HIS A 41 -6.79 -3.38 22.11
N VAL A 42 -7.65 -4.04 22.89
CA VAL A 42 -7.49 -5.46 23.20
C VAL A 42 -7.67 -6.33 21.96
N PRO A 43 -7.05 -7.52 21.92
CA PRO A 43 -7.24 -8.49 20.83
C PRO A 43 -8.72 -8.79 20.55
N ASN A 44 -9.02 -9.20 19.31
CA ASN A 44 -10.37 -9.47 18.81
C ASN A 44 -11.31 -8.25 18.76
N SER A 45 -10.75 -7.04 18.74
CA SER A 45 -11.50 -5.80 18.53
C SER A 45 -11.45 -5.40 17.05
N SER A 46 -12.59 -5.12 16.45
CA SER A 46 -12.68 -4.62 15.06
C SER A 46 -11.96 -3.28 14.84
N LEU A 47 -11.59 -2.59 15.91
CA LEU A 47 -10.79 -1.35 15.85
C LEU A 47 -9.28 -1.61 15.83
N ALA A 48 -8.83 -2.80 16.29
CA ALA A 48 -7.43 -3.19 16.37
C ALA A 48 -7.03 -4.22 15.32
N GLU A 49 -7.99 -4.85 14.64
CA GLU A 49 -7.77 -5.93 13.69
C GLU A 49 -8.47 -5.68 12.36
N LEU A 50 -7.93 -6.25 11.31
CA LEU A 50 -8.60 -6.43 10.03
C LEU A 50 -8.85 -7.91 9.81
N ASN A 51 -10.11 -8.29 9.70
CA ASN A 51 -10.51 -9.66 9.39
C ASN A 51 -10.03 -10.10 8.00
N TRP A 52 -10.12 -11.39 7.73
CA TRP A 52 -9.83 -11.94 6.41
C TRP A 52 -10.58 -11.18 5.32
N HIS A 53 -9.84 -10.66 4.35
CA HIS A 53 -10.36 -9.94 3.20
C HIS A 53 -9.44 -10.09 2.00
N ARG A 54 -9.95 -9.74 0.85
CA ARG A 54 -9.20 -9.57 -0.40
C ARG A 54 -9.40 -8.14 -0.86
N ASP A 55 -8.37 -7.58 -1.45
CA ASP A 55 -8.44 -6.27 -2.09
C ASP A 55 -8.43 -6.40 -3.61
N GLU A 56 -8.33 -5.27 -4.31
CA GLU A 56 -8.21 -5.23 -5.76
C GLU A 56 -6.97 -6.01 -6.22
N ILE A 57 -7.09 -6.72 -7.34
CA ILE A 57 -5.97 -7.47 -7.93
C ILE A 57 -4.81 -6.52 -8.26
N ILE A 58 -3.59 -7.05 -8.17
CA ILE A 58 -2.37 -6.25 -8.37
C ILE A 58 -2.29 -5.58 -9.75
N CYS A 59 -2.93 -6.17 -10.77
CA CYS A 59 -3.03 -5.58 -12.11
C CYS A 59 -3.95 -4.36 -12.20
N GLN A 60 -4.79 -4.13 -11.21
CA GLN A 60 -5.62 -2.92 -11.09
C GLN A 60 -5.01 -1.90 -10.12
N ASN A 61 -4.35 -2.39 -9.07
CA ASN A 61 -3.83 -1.52 -8.02
C ASN A 61 -2.57 -2.14 -7.40
N ILE A 62 -1.40 -1.60 -7.75
CA ILE A 62 -0.17 -1.92 -7.01
C ILE A 62 -0.28 -1.25 -5.65
N ARG A 63 -0.39 -2.05 -4.59
CA ARG A 63 -0.53 -1.54 -3.24
C ARG A 63 0.77 -1.70 -2.45
N ILE A 64 1.27 -0.60 -1.91
CA ILE A 64 2.46 -0.56 -1.06
C ILE A 64 2.05 -0.15 0.35
N ASN A 65 2.50 -0.90 1.34
CA ASN A 65 2.26 -0.63 2.76
C ASN A 65 3.56 -0.24 3.43
N ILE A 66 3.60 0.93 4.05
CA ILE A 66 4.76 1.47 4.76
C ILE A 66 4.34 1.69 6.22
N PRO A 67 4.82 0.88 7.17
CA PRO A 67 4.57 1.12 8.59
C PRO A 67 5.16 2.45 9.05
N ILE A 68 4.33 3.33 9.62
CA ILE A 68 4.73 4.60 10.22
C ILE A 68 4.82 4.45 11.74
N THR A 69 3.84 3.76 12.33
CA THR A 69 3.89 3.27 13.70
C THR A 69 3.39 1.85 13.74
N THR A 70 4.05 1.00 14.49
CA THR A 70 3.68 -0.41 14.69
C THR A 70 4.31 -0.95 15.95
N SER A 71 3.85 -2.10 16.41
CA SER A 71 4.46 -2.87 17.50
C SER A 71 4.40 -4.36 17.18
N PRO A 72 5.26 -5.20 17.79
CA PRO A 72 5.32 -6.63 17.47
C PRO A 72 4.02 -7.40 17.66
N GLU A 73 3.08 -6.85 18.44
CA GLU A 73 1.77 -7.44 18.67
C GLU A 73 0.86 -7.41 17.44
N TYR A 74 1.09 -6.48 16.50
CA TYR A 74 0.38 -6.44 15.23
C TYR A 74 1.04 -7.38 14.23
N MET A 75 0.36 -8.45 13.92
CA MET A 75 0.83 -9.46 12.99
C MET A 75 0.02 -9.43 11.69
N PHE A 76 0.72 -9.61 10.59
CA PHE A 76 0.12 -9.78 9.26
C PHE A 76 0.12 -11.26 8.90
N GLU A 77 -0.97 -11.72 8.32
CA GLU A 77 -1.13 -13.10 7.84
C GLU A 77 -1.73 -13.09 6.45
N MET A 78 -1.19 -13.91 5.59
CA MET A 78 -1.70 -14.15 4.24
C MET A 78 -2.00 -15.65 4.10
N GLU A 79 -3.11 -15.98 3.45
CA GLU A 79 -3.57 -17.37 3.27
C GLU A 79 -2.46 -18.25 2.68
N GLY A 80 -2.14 -19.35 3.38
CA GLY A 80 -1.08 -20.28 2.98
C GLY A 80 0.35 -19.87 3.34
N ASN A 81 0.54 -18.77 4.08
CA ASN A 81 1.86 -18.28 4.51
C ASN A 81 1.96 -18.17 6.04
N ASP A 82 3.18 -18.03 6.52
CA ASP A 82 3.44 -17.79 7.92
C ASP A 82 2.98 -16.38 8.35
N VAL A 83 2.72 -16.24 9.65
CA VAL A 83 2.37 -14.96 10.28
C VAL A 83 3.65 -14.17 10.55
N TYR A 84 3.69 -12.89 10.18
CA TYR A 84 4.88 -12.06 10.39
C TYR A 84 4.54 -10.61 10.73
N HIS A 85 5.50 -9.92 11.34
CA HIS A 85 5.38 -8.50 11.69
C HIS A 85 5.90 -7.61 10.55
N LEU A 86 5.15 -6.56 10.20
CA LEU A 86 5.60 -5.55 9.24
C LEU A 86 6.38 -4.45 9.97
N GLU A 87 7.69 -4.43 9.77
CA GLU A 87 8.64 -3.58 10.49
C GLU A 87 8.63 -2.12 10.02
N LEU A 88 8.94 -1.20 10.92
CA LEU A 88 9.16 0.21 10.59
C LEU A 88 10.28 0.40 9.56
N GLY A 89 10.12 1.39 8.70
CA GLY A 89 11.12 1.78 7.71
C GLY A 89 11.24 0.87 6.50
N LYS A 90 10.42 -0.16 6.42
CA LYS A 90 10.32 -1.06 5.25
C LYS A 90 9.03 -0.82 4.49
N ALA A 91 9.06 -1.03 3.18
CA ALA A 91 7.88 -1.01 2.33
C ALA A 91 7.54 -2.44 1.91
N TYR A 92 6.26 -2.79 1.97
CA TYR A 92 5.77 -4.13 1.70
C TYR A 92 4.72 -4.11 0.60
N THR A 93 4.79 -5.10 -0.27
CA THR A 93 3.77 -5.39 -1.26
C THR A 93 3.52 -6.89 -1.36
N TRP A 94 2.31 -7.26 -1.70
CA TRP A 94 1.90 -8.65 -1.93
C TRP A 94 0.77 -8.68 -2.96
N ASP A 95 0.42 -9.87 -3.45
CA ASP A 95 -0.78 -10.03 -4.24
C ASP A 95 -2.01 -9.89 -3.33
N THR A 96 -2.63 -8.73 -3.41
CA THR A 96 -3.79 -8.37 -2.59
C THR A 96 -5.05 -9.16 -2.93
N ASN A 97 -5.05 -9.94 -4.01
CA ASN A 97 -6.12 -10.90 -4.34
C ASN A 97 -6.04 -12.19 -3.51
N ILE A 98 -4.91 -12.48 -2.85
CA ILE A 98 -4.81 -13.53 -1.85
C ILE A 98 -5.43 -13.03 -0.54
N ALA A 99 -6.26 -13.86 0.10
CA ALA A 99 -6.88 -13.47 1.36
C ALA A 99 -5.81 -13.17 2.41
N HIS A 100 -5.97 -12.06 3.12
CA HIS A 100 -5.03 -11.62 4.13
C HIS A 100 -5.76 -10.91 5.29
N ARG A 101 -5.07 -10.81 6.42
CA ARG A 101 -5.60 -10.15 7.61
C ARG A 101 -4.51 -9.50 8.45
N VAL A 102 -4.93 -8.65 9.37
CA VAL A 102 -4.09 -8.17 10.48
C VAL A 102 -4.73 -8.58 11.78
N LEU A 103 -3.98 -9.22 12.64
CA LEU A 103 -4.41 -9.65 13.96
C LEU A 103 -3.56 -8.98 15.04
N LEU A 104 -4.15 -8.83 16.22
CA LEU A 104 -3.49 -8.33 17.41
C LEU A 104 -3.31 -9.50 18.38
N THR A 105 -2.08 -9.91 18.62
CA THR A 105 -1.77 -11.09 19.48
C THR A 105 -1.83 -10.80 20.97
N ASN A 106 -1.53 -9.55 21.35
CA ASN A 106 -1.58 -9.05 22.72
C ASN A 106 -2.00 -7.58 22.70
N PRO A 107 -2.43 -6.98 23.83
CA PRO A 107 -2.67 -5.53 23.88
C PRO A 107 -1.43 -4.75 23.43
N ALA A 108 -1.59 -3.91 22.39
CA ALA A 108 -0.49 -3.13 21.85
C ALA A 108 -0.29 -1.82 22.62
N PRO A 109 0.95 -1.34 22.80
CA PRO A 109 1.24 -0.08 23.48
C PRO A 109 0.87 1.16 22.67
N ILE A 110 0.79 1.03 21.35
CA ILE A 110 0.54 2.14 20.41
C ILE A 110 -0.41 1.71 19.29
N ASP A 111 -1.03 2.69 18.65
CA ASP A 111 -1.80 2.48 17.42
C ASP A 111 -0.87 2.04 16.28
N ARG A 112 -1.35 1.12 15.43
CA ARG A 112 -0.69 0.79 14.17
C ARG A 112 -1.14 1.78 13.10
N VAL A 113 -0.19 2.51 12.50
CA VAL A 113 -0.45 3.43 11.39
C VAL A 113 0.41 3.01 10.20
N HIS A 114 -0.22 2.76 9.07
CA HIS A 114 0.45 2.49 7.81
C HIS A 114 0.12 3.56 6.78
N PHE A 115 1.14 3.99 6.04
CA PHE A 115 0.94 4.72 4.81
C PHE A 115 0.70 3.69 3.70
N VAL A 116 -0.54 3.63 3.23
CA VAL A 116 -0.96 2.72 2.17
C VAL A 116 -1.03 3.50 0.88
N LEU A 117 -0.13 3.18 -0.05
CA LEU A 117 -0.06 3.78 -1.37
C LEU A 117 -0.70 2.85 -2.40
N GLY A 118 -1.50 3.40 -3.29
CA GLY A 118 -2.06 2.70 -4.43
C GLY A 118 -1.59 3.35 -5.73
N PHE A 119 -1.21 2.53 -6.71
CA PHE A 119 -0.74 2.98 -8.02
C PHE A 119 -1.45 2.24 -9.14
N SER A 120 -1.82 2.98 -10.18
CA SER A 120 -2.25 2.37 -11.43
C SER A 120 -1.02 1.80 -12.16
N PRO A 121 -0.97 0.49 -12.48
CA PRO A 121 0.16 -0.06 -13.21
C PRO A 121 0.17 0.33 -14.69
N TRP A 122 -0.99 0.32 -15.35
CA TRP A 122 -1.11 0.35 -16.80
C TRP A 122 -1.82 1.57 -17.37
N PHE A 123 -2.29 2.47 -16.48
CA PHE A 123 -2.97 3.68 -16.90
C PHE A 123 -2.41 4.89 -16.19
N ASP A 124 -2.28 5.98 -16.92
CA ASP A 124 -1.97 7.30 -16.37
C ASP A 124 -3.18 8.23 -16.53
N TYR A 125 -3.37 9.13 -15.58
CA TYR A 125 -4.47 10.07 -15.62
C TYR A 125 -4.03 11.36 -16.31
N ASP A 126 -4.69 11.71 -17.41
CA ASP A 126 -4.53 13.01 -18.08
C ASP A 126 -5.43 14.06 -17.39
N GLU A 127 -4.82 14.98 -16.66
CA GLU A 127 -5.53 16.05 -15.97
C GLU A 127 -6.20 17.05 -16.92
N ASN A 128 -5.65 17.25 -18.12
CA ASN A 128 -6.19 18.19 -19.09
C ASN A 128 -7.49 17.65 -19.72
N ASN A 129 -7.48 16.39 -20.09
CA ASN A 129 -8.62 15.72 -20.73
C ASN A 129 -9.53 15.02 -19.70
N GLN A 130 -9.13 14.95 -18.43
CA GLN A 130 -9.84 14.29 -17.34
C GLN A 130 -10.20 12.82 -17.65
N CYS A 131 -9.29 12.11 -18.28
CA CYS A 131 -9.46 10.71 -18.65
C CYS A 131 -8.25 9.85 -18.28
N TRP A 132 -8.46 8.54 -18.22
CA TRP A 132 -7.42 7.54 -18.07
C TRP A 132 -6.96 7.04 -19.43
N GLU A 133 -5.65 7.02 -19.64
CA GLU A 133 -5.04 6.53 -20.87
C GLU A 133 -4.09 5.38 -20.56
N SER A 134 -4.03 4.38 -21.43
CA SER A 134 -3.06 3.29 -21.30
C SER A 134 -1.64 3.83 -21.49
N ASN A 135 -0.72 3.37 -20.64
CA ASN A 135 0.69 3.75 -20.70
C ASN A 135 1.56 2.67 -21.36
N GLU A 136 2.86 2.94 -21.49
CA GLU A 136 3.86 2.05 -22.10
C GLU A 136 4.07 0.73 -21.36
N PHE A 137 3.55 0.60 -20.13
CA PHE A 137 3.68 -0.62 -19.29
C PHE A 137 2.47 -1.56 -19.43
N TRP A 138 1.53 -1.26 -20.32
CA TRP A 138 0.37 -2.13 -20.54
C TRP A 138 0.79 -3.59 -20.74
N GLY A 139 0.28 -4.48 -19.89
CA GLY A 139 0.56 -5.93 -19.91
C GLY A 139 1.85 -6.35 -19.20
N LYS A 140 2.71 -5.42 -18.77
CA LYS A 140 3.87 -5.76 -17.92
C LYS A 140 3.40 -6.15 -16.53
N HIS A 141 3.90 -7.28 -16.01
CA HIS A 141 3.47 -7.76 -14.69
C HIS A 141 3.87 -6.74 -13.59
N PRO A 142 2.94 -6.34 -12.69
CA PRO A 142 3.19 -5.29 -11.70
C PRO A 142 4.38 -5.56 -10.76
N PHE A 143 4.63 -6.80 -10.35
CA PHE A 143 5.84 -7.13 -9.58
C PHE A 143 7.12 -6.91 -10.38
N GLN A 144 7.10 -7.15 -11.70
CA GLN A 144 8.24 -6.84 -12.55
C GLN A 144 8.45 -5.33 -12.66
N MET A 145 7.38 -4.52 -12.73
CA MET A 145 7.48 -3.05 -12.70
C MET A 145 8.13 -2.54 -11.42
N LEU A 146 7.82 -3.15 -10.27
CA LEU A 146 8.46 -2.80 -9.00
C LEU A 146 9.96 -3.11 -9.03
N VAL A 147 10.32 -4.32 -9.47
CA VAL A 147 11.73 -4.77 -9.55
C VAL A 147 12.55 -3.91 -10.51
N ASP A 148 11.97 -3.54 -11.64
CA ASP A 148 12.63 -2.71 -12.66
C ASP A 148 12.68 -1.21 -12.29
N GLY A 149 12.05 -0.82 -11.18
CA GLY A 149 12.01 0.57 -10.72
C GLY A 149 11.07 1.47 -11.53
N ASP A 150 10.07 0.91 -12.18
CA ASP A 150 9.08 1.67 -12.96
C ASP A 150 8.06 2.40 -12.07
N VAL A 151 7.88 1.95 -10.83
CA VAL A 151 6.93 2.53 -9.86
C VAL A 151 7.61 3.57 -8.97
N PHE A 152 8.83 3.30 -8.54
CA PHE A 152 9.62 4.18 -7.68
C PHE A 152 11.03 4.39 -8.23
N SER A 153 11.63 5.55 -7.89
CA SER A 153 13.03 5.84 -8.14
C SER A 153 13.87 5.69 -6.87
N GLY A 154 15.05 5.06 -6.99
CA GLY A 154 16.06 4.98 -5.93
C GLY A 154 15.62 4.20 -4.69
N LEU A 155 14.75 3.20 -4.87
CA LEU A 155 14.41 2.21 -3.84
C LEU A 155 15.02 0.87 -4.23
N GLU A 156 15.69 0.23 -3.29
CA GLU A 156 16.10 -1.16 -3.41
C GLU A 156 14.91 -2.07 -3.06
N ILE A 157 14.61 -3.02 -3.93
CA ILE A 157 13.53 -3.98 -3.70
C ILE A 157 14.15 -5.31 -3.34
N LEU A 158 13.96 -5.70 -2.08
CA LEU A 158 14.32 -7.03 -1.61
C LEU A 158 13.17 -7.99 -1.97
N LYS A 159 13.51 -9.07 -2.69
CA LYS A 159 12.56 -10.17 -2.91
C LYS A 159 12.54 -11.02 -1.65
N ALA A 160 11.35 -11.41 -1.20
CA ALA A 160 11.22 -12.52 -0.25
C ALA A 160 11.74 -13.79 -0.94
N GLU A 161 12.64 -14.49 -0.27
CA GLU A 161 13.12 -15.80 -0.70
C GLU A 161 12.04 -16.87 -0.49
#